data_5992515018279abdf98039ca18634b26
#
_entry.id   5992515018279abdf98039ca18634b26
#
_cell.length_a   1.000
_cell.length_b   1.000
_cell.length_c   1.000
_cell.angle_alpha   90.00
_cell.angle_beta   90.00
_cell.angle_gamma   90.00
#
_symmetry.space_group_name_H-M   'P 1'
#
loop_
_entity.id
_entity.type
_entity.pdbx_description
1 polymer ?
#
loop_
_entity_poly.entity_id
_entity_poly.type
_entity_poly.pdbx_seq_one_letter_code
_entity_poly.pdbx_strand_id
1 'polypeptide(L)'
;MTANETQEQSLYQRLGGYDAIAAATDDLLGRLQGDPRIKDFWKGASADNRRKARQLIVDFMTEAAGGPAYYVGRDMKTSHEGMQISEADWAVFMEHSAATLDHFGVPAREREEVLGFFESLKGEIVEIA
;
A
#
# COMPACT_ATOMS: atom_id res chain seq x y z
N MET A 1 -10.84 5.96 -34.79
CA MET A 1 -10.98 6.08 -33.53
C MET A 1 -10.04 7.04 -32.88
N THR A 2 -10.46 7.43 -31.87
CA THR A 2 -9.77 8.41 -31.11
C THR A 2 -8.80 7.78 -30.12
N ALA A 3 -7.96 8.57 -29.54
CA ALA A 3 -7.07 8.12 -28.49
C ALA A 3 -7.82 7.43 -27.35
N ASN A 4 -9.09 7.77 -27.11
CA ASN A 4 -9.87 7.18 -26.03
C ASN A 4 -10.07 5.67 -26.19
N GLU A 5 -10.13 5.19 -27.42
CA GLU A 5 -10.31 3.75 -27.63
C GLU A 5 -9.06 2.98 -27.29
N THR A 6 -7.89 3.60 -27.43
CA THR A 6 -6.62 2.96 -27.12
C THR A 6 -6.11 3.27 -25.74
N GLN A 7 -6.71 4.26 -25.08
CA GLN A 7 -6.31 4.63 -23.73
C GLN A 7 -7.03 3.78 -22.71
N GLU A 8 -6.25 3.05 -21.95
CA GLU A 8 -6.79 2.37 -20.80
C GLU A 8 -6.96 3.34 -19.65
N GLN A 9 -7.94 3.05 -18.80
CA GLN A 9 -8.03 3.74 -17.54
C GLN A 9 -6.78 3.44 -16.71
N SER A 10 -6.37 4.41 -15.90
CA SER A 10 -5.27 4.21 -14.97
C SER A 10 -5.65 3.13 -13.94
N LEU A 11 -4.66 2.56 -13.29
CA LEU A 11 -4.92 1.64 -12.18
C LEU A 11 -5.79 2.31 -11.13
N TYR A 12 -5.53 3.60 -10.86
CA TYR A 12 -6.35 4.40 -9.94
C TYR A 12 -7.83 4.34 -10.30
N GLN A 13 -8.16 4.59 -11.56
CA GLN A 13 -9.56 4.56 -12.02
C GLN A 13 -10.15 3.16 -11.95
N ARG A 14 -9.38 2.16 -12.36
CA ARG A 14 -9.82 0.77 -12.35
C ARG A 14 -10.06 0.23 -10.95
N LEU A 15 -9.34 0.74 -9.96
CA LEU A 15 -9.54 0.38 -8.56
C LEU A 15 -10.75 1.06 -7.93
N GLY A 16 -11.27 2.10 -8.55
CA GLY A 16 -12.45 2.80 -8.04
C GLY A 16 -12.16 4.19 -7.47
N GLY A 17 -10.97 4.70 -7.65
CA GLY A 17 -10.61 6.05 -7.27
C GLY A 17 -10.15 6.20 -5.83
N TYR A 18 -10.09 7.44 -5.37
CA TYR A 18 -9.54 7.79 -4.07
C TYR A 18 -10.23 7.08 -2.90
N ASP A 19 -11.57 7.07 -2.90
CA ASP A 19 -12.31 6.48 -1.79
C ASP A 19 -12.06 4.97 -1.68
N ALA A 20 -11.93 4.29 -2.82
CA ALA A 20 -11.62 2.86 -2.82
C ALA A 20 -10.21 2.60 -2.28
N ILE A 21 -9.23 3.41 -2.68
CA ILE A 21 -7.86 3.28 -2.20
C ILE A 21 -7.80 3.58 -0.70
N ALA A 22 -8.51 4.60 -0.25
CA ALA A 22 -8.56 4.94 1.18
C ALA A 22 -9.18 3.81 1.99
N ALA A 23 -10.28 3.22 1.52
CA ALA A 23 -10.93 2.11 2.21
C ALA A 23 -10.02 0.89 2.27
N ALA A 24 -9.34 0.58 1.18
CA ALA A 24 -8.40 -0.55 1.15
C ALA A 24 -7.21 -0.31 2.08
N THR A 25 -6.71 0.92 2.13
CA THR A 25 -5.62 1.29 3.03
C THR A 25 -6.03 1.11 4.49
N ASP A 26 -7.22 1.55 4.85
CA ASP A 26 -7.73 1.38 6.22
C ASP A 26 -7.88 -0.10 6.58
N ASP A 27 -8.39 -0.91 5.67
CA ASP A 27 -8.51 -2.35 5.90
C ASP A 27 -7.14 -3.00 6.09
N LEU A 28 -6.20 -2.67 5.20
CA LEU A 28 -4.84 -3.22 5.28
C LEU A 28 -4.16 -2.83 6.60
N LEU A 29 -4.23 -1.56 6.97
CA LEU A 29 -3.63 -1.10 8.23
C LEU A 29 -4.24 -1.79 9.43
N GLY A 30 -5.56 -2.00 9.43
CA GLY A 30 -6.23 -2.73 10.50
C GLY A 30 -5.71 -4.16 10.62
N ARG A 31 -5.50 -4.83 9.51
CA ARG A 31 -4.96 -6.20 9.49
C ARG A 31 -3.52 -6.24 10.00
N LEU A 32 -2.69 -5.30 9.55
CA LEU A 32 -1.28 -5.25 9.95
C LEU A 32 -1.14 -4.93 11.44
N GLN A 33 -1.85 -3.93 11.91
CA GLN A 33 -1.77 -3.49 13.30
C GLN A 33 -2.38 -4.50 14.28
N GLY A 34 -3.25 -5.37 13.79
CA GLY A 34 -3.86 -6.43 14.60
C GLY A 34 -3.11 -7.75 14.58
N ASP A 35 -2.07 -7.88 13.75
CA ASP A 35 -1.33 -9.13 13.62
C ASP A 35 -0.19 -9.19 14.65
N PRO A 36 -0.20 -10.19 15.57
CA PRO A 36 0.85 -10.28 16.60
C PRO A 36 2.27 -10.38 16.04
N ARG A 37 2.43 -10.86 14.81
CA ARG A 37 3.75 -11.04 14.21
C ARG A 37 4.43 -9.72 13.86
N ILE A 38 3.64 -8.65 13.61
CA ILE A 38 4.19 -7.37 13.12
C ILE A 38 3.61 -6.14 13.83
N LYS A 39 2.63 -6.30 14.70
CA LYS A 39 1.95 -5.15 15.35
C LYS A 39 2.91 -4.22 16.09
N ASP A 40 4.05 -4.71 16.52
CA ASP A 40 5.00 -3.93 17.31
C ASP A 40 5.64 -2.79 16.51
N PHE A 41 5.60 -2.84 15.18
CA PHE A 41 6.06 -1.73 14.38
C PHE A 41 5.25 -0.44 14.63
N TRP A 42 4.04 -0.57 15.15
CA TRP A 42 3.18 0.58 15.47
C TRP A 42 3.15 0.92 16.96
N LYS A 43 3.94 0.20 17.75
CA LYS A 43 4.00 0.41 19.18
C LYS A 43 4.52 1.81 19.49
N GLY A 44 3.82 2.52 20.37
CA GLY A 44 4.21 3.86 20.76
C GLY A 44 3.75 4.97 19.83
N ALA A 45 3.15 4.64 18.68
CA ALA A 45 2.62 5.66 17.79
C ALA A 45 1.32 6.23 18.36
N SER A 46 1.22 7.56 18.42
CA SER A 46 -0.01 8.23 18.85
C SER A 46 -1.10 8.07 17.80
N ALA A 47 -2.35 8.28 18.20
CA ALA A 47 -3.46 8.29 17.26
C ALA A 47 -3.26 9.34 16.15
N ASP A 48 -2.70 10.49 16.52
CA ASP A 48 -2.44 11.55 15.55
C ASP A 48 -1.36 11.14 14.53
N ASN A 49 -0.28 10.54 15.01
CA ASN A 49 0.78 10.05 14.11
C ASN A 49 0.28 8.94 13.20
N ARG A 50 -0.60 8.08 13.69
CA ARG A 50 -1.20 7.02 12.87
C ARG A 50 -2.08 7.61 11.78
N ARG A 51 -2.84 8.65 12.08
CA ARG A 51 -3.67 9.32 11.06
C ARG A 51 -2.81 9.96 9.98
N LYS A 52 -1.72 10.62 10.37
CA LYS A 52 -0.79 11.23 9.43
C LYS A 52 -0.14 10.19 8.53
N ALA A 53 0.31 9.09 9.12
CA ALA A 53 0.92 8.00 8.35
C ALA A 53 -0.10 7.38 7.38
N ARG A 54 -1.33 7.18 7.85
CA ARG A 54 -2.40 6.66 7.00
C ARG A 54 -2.62 7.55 5.78
N GLN A 55 -2.67 8.88 5.97
CA GLN A 55 -2.87 9.81 4.87
C GLN A 55 -1.71 9.79 3.90
N LEU A 56 -0.47 9.71 4.40
CA LEU A 56 0.70 9.60 3.53
C LEU A 56 0.65 8.32 2.68
N ILE A 57 0.21 7.22 3.26
CA ILE A 57 0.09 5.95 2.53
C ILE A 57 -0.98 6.07 1.43
N VAL A 58 -2.13 6.65 1.75
CA VAL A 58 -3.19 6.85 0.77
C VAL A 58 -2.69 7.72 -0.39
N ASP A 59 -1.98 8.80 -0.09
CA ASP A 59 -1.44 9.69 -1.13
C ASP A 59 -0.38 8.99 -1.97
N PHE A 60 0.51 8.23 -1.33
CA PHE A 60 1.53 7.46 -2.02
C PHE A 60 0.91 6.46 -3.00
N MET A 61 -0.07 5.71 -2.54
CA MET A 61 -0.73 4.72 -3.36
C MET A 61 -1.54 5.38 -4.50
N THR A 62 -2.20 6.49 -4.20
CA THR A 62 -2.98 7.22 -5.19
C THR A 62 -2.07 7.74 -6.32
N GLU A 63 -0.96 8.35 -5.97
CA GLU A 63 0.00 8.83 -6.96
C GLU A 63 0.59 7.69 -7.78
N ALA A 64 1.00 6.62 -7.10
CA ALA A 64 1.59 5.45 -7.76
C ALA A 64 0.62 4.80 -8.74
N ALA A 65 -0.67 4.83 -8.44
CA ALA A 65 -1.71 4.24 -9.28
C ALA A 65 -2.14 5.18 -10.42
N GLY A 66 -1.57 6.38 -10.51
CA GLY A 66 -1.89 7.32 -11.57
C GLY A 66 -3.02 8.27 -11.23
N GLY A 67 -3.36 8.43 -9.96
CA GLY A 67 -4.41 9.33 -9.52
C GLY A 67 -3.92 10.75 -9.24
N PRO A 68 -4.83 11.66 -8.95
CA PRO A 68 -4.52 13.10 -8.78
C PRO A 68 -4.05 13.42 -7.35
N ALA A 69 -2.89 12.92 -6.98
CA ALA A 69 -2.31 13.22 -5.68
C ALA A 69 -0.81 13.39 -5.80
N TYR A 70 -0.24 14.19 -4.90
CA TYR A 70 1.20 14.30 -4.73
C TYR A 70 1.59 13.70 -3.40
N TYR A 71 2.49 12.75 -3.45
CA TYR A 71 3.07 12.20 -2.24
C TYR A 71 4.17 13.14 -1.75
N VAL A 72 3.98 13.67 -0.56
CA VAL A 72 4.91 14.63 0.04
C VAL A 72 5.77 14.01 1.13
N GLY A 73 5.68 12.70 1.35
CA GLY A 73 6.46 11.99 2.34
C GLY A 73 7.86 11.64 1.86
N ARG A 74 8.59 10.91 2.70
CA ARG A 74 9.93 10.44 2.38
C ARG A 74 9.82 9.23 1.44
N ASP A 75 10.91 8.95 0.71
CA ASP A 75 10.96 7.76 -0.12
C ASP A 75 10.86 6.49 0.75
N MET A 76 10.61 5.35 0.12
CA MET A 76 10.37 4.11 0.86
C MET A 76 11.59 3.67 1.63
N LYS A 77 12.78 3.82 1.07
CA LYS A 77 13.99 3.45 1.78
C LYS A 77 14.18 4.28 3.04
N THR A 78 14.08 5.60 2.93
CA THR A 78 14.26 6.51 4.05
C THR A 78 13.19 6.32 5.12
N SER A 79 11.93 6.15 4.71
CA SER A 79 10.83 6.02 5.64
C SER A 79 10.85 4.71 6.43
N HIS A 80 11.52 3.67 5.91
CA HIS A 80 11.59 2.36 6.57
C HIS A 80 12.97 2.03 7.11
N GLU A 81 13.96 2.88 6.84
CA GLU A 81 15.33 2.66 7.29
C GLU A 81 15.39 2.58 8.82
N GLY A 82 16.09 1.59 9.32
CA GLY A 82 16.23 1.38 10.75
C GLY A 82 15.12 0.57 11.41
N MET A 83 14.03 0.28 10.70
CA MET A 83 12.95 -0.54 11.25
C MET A 83 13.31 -2.01 11.34
N GLN A 84 14.36 -2.43 10.63
CA GLN A 84 14.82 -3.82 10.60
C GLN A 84 13.73 -4.79 10.14
N ILE A 85 13.02 -4.40 9.10
CA ILE A 85 11.98 -5.25 8.52
C ILE A 85 12.65 -6.47 7.86
N SER A 86 12.21 -7.67 8.23
CA SER A 86 12.77 -8.92 7.73
C SER A 86 12.00 -9.44 6.53
N GLU A 87 12.57 -10.45 5.87
CA GLU A 87 11.87 -11.20 4.82
C GLU A 87 10.56 -11.78 5.35
N ALA A 88 10.57 -12.30 6.58
CA ALA A 88 9.35 -12.85 7.18
C ALA A 88 8.29 -11.78 7.42
N ASP A 89 8.71 -10.60 7.87
CA ASP A 89 7.80 -9.47 8.05
C ASP A 89 7.19 -9.04 6.72
N TRP A 90 8.00 -9.03 5.66
CA TRP A 90 7.54 -8.70 4.32
C TRP A 90 6.50 -9.69 3.83
N ALA A 91 6.73 -10.99 4.08
CA ALA A 91 5.77 -12.03 3.70
C ALA A 91 4.42 -11.81 4.41
N VAL A 92 4.43 -11.40 5.67
CA VAL A 92 3.21 -11.07 6.42
C VAL A 92 2.49 -9.89 5.78
N PHE A 93 3.23 -8.84 5.41
CA PHE A 93 2.67 -7.69 4.72
C PHE A 93 2.00 -8.11 3.40
N MET A 94 2.66 -8.93 2.60
CA MET A 94 2.11 -9.40 1.33
C MET A 94 0.87 -10.27 1.53
N GLU A 95 0.87 -11.10 2.57
CA GLU A 95 -0.30 -11.93 2.92
C GLU A 95 -1.52 -11.04 3.20
N HIS A 96 -1.36 -10.01 4.02
CA HIS A 96 -2.45 -9.09 4.34
C HIS A 96 -2.86 -8.22 3.17
N SER A 97 -1.89 -7.83 2.33
CA SER A 97 -2.20 -7.07 1.12
C SER A 97 -3.09 -7.88 0.18
N ALA A 98 -2.76 -9.15 -0.03
CA ALA A 98 -3.60 -10.04 -0.83
C ALA A 98 -4.99 -10.21 -0.22
N ALA A 99 -5.06 -10.39 1.10
CA ALA A 99 -6.34 -10.53 1.80
C ALA A 99 -7.22 -9.29 1.66
N THR A 100 -6.63 -8.10 1.74
CA THR A 100 -7.37 -6.85 1.53
C THR A 100 -7.94 -6.78 0.12
N LEU A 101 -7.12 -7.08 -0.88
CA LEU A 101 -7.58 -7.04 -2.27
C LEU A 101 -8.72 -8.05 -2.51
N ASP A 102 -8.61 -9.22 -1.93
CA ASP A 102 -9.66 -10.24 -2.02
C ASP A 102 -10.93 -9.80 -1.31
N HIS A 103 -10.79 -9.16 -0.15
CA HIS A 103 -11.94 -8.65 0.61
C HIS A 103 -12.76 -7.64 -0.20
N PHE A 104 -12.11 -6.79 -0.97
CA PHE A 104 -12.79 -5.79 -1.80
C PHE A 104 -13.15 -6.33 -3.19
N GLY A 105 -12.91 -7.60 -3.46
CA GLY A 105 -13.26 -8.22 -4.73
C GLY A 105 -12.49 -7.66 -5.93
N VAL A 106 -11.25 -7.23 -5.71
CA VAL A 106 -10.42 -6.66 -6.77
C VAL A 106 -10.15 -7.72 -7.83
N PRO A 107 -10.43 -7.42 -9.13
CA PRO A 107 -10.21 -8.41 -10.19
C PRO A 107 -8.74 -8.85 -10.29
N ALA A 108 -8.52 -10.03 -10.84
CA ALA A 108 -7.20 -10.64 -10.90
C ALA A 108 -6.14 -9.73 -11.52
N ARG A 109 -6.48 -9.03 -12.59
CA ARG A 109 -5.55 -8.14 -13.29
C ARG A 109 -5.06 -7.02 -12.36
N GLU A 110 -5.99 -6.31 -11.73
CA GLU A 110 -5.65 -5.20 -10.83
C GLU A 110 -4.95 -5.72 -9.58
N ARG A 111 -5.38 -6.87 -9.08
CA ARG A 111 -4.72 -7.52 -7.94
C ARG A 111 -3.25 -7.80 -8.22
N GLU A 112 -2.95 -8.34 -9.38
CA GLU A 112 -1.57 -8.61 -9.77
C GLU A 112 -0.76 -7.33 -9.94
N GLU A 113 -1.36 -6.27 -10.49
CA GLU A 113 -0.69 -4.99 -10.64
C GLU A 113 -0.32 -4.39 -9.29
N VAL A 114 -1.24 -4.42 -8.32
CA VAL A 114 -0.98 -3.89 -6.98
C VAL A 114 0.11 -4.70 -6.27
N LEU A 115 -0.03 -6.03 -6.27
CA LEU A 115 0.94 -6.88 -5.60
C LEU A 115 2.32 -6.80 -6.26
N GLY A 116 2.36 -6.70 -7.58
CA GLY A 116 3.61 -6.51 -8.32
C GLY A 116 4.29 -5.19 -8.00
N PHE A 117 3.50 -4.13 -7.84
CA PHE A 117 4.03 -2.85 -7.41
C PHE A 117 4.65 -2.96 -6.02
N PHE A 118 3.96 -3.58 -5.06
CA PHE A 118 4.50 -3.78 -3.72
C PHE A 118 5.81 -4.56 -3.77
N GLU A 119 5.85 -5.65 -4.53
CA GLU A 119 7.08 -6.44 -4.66
C GLU A 119 8.24 -5.62 -5.21
N SER A 120 7.97 -4.65 -6.07
CA SER A 120 9.00 -3.77 -6.60
C SER A 120 9.63 -2.87 -5.52
N LEU A 121 8.96 -2.67 -4.40
CA LEU A 121 9.45 -1.85 -3.30
C LEU A 121 10.22 -2.66 -2.26
N LYS A 122 10.18 -3.97 -2.33
CA LYS A 122 10.77 -4.84 -1.31
C LYS A 122 12.24 -4.52 -1.03
N GLY A 123 13.03 -4.31 -2.08
CA GLY A 123 14.45 -4.03 -1.95
C GLY A 123 14.77 -2.75 -1.19
N GLU A 124 13.83 -1.80 -1.17
CA GLU A 124 14.00 -0.55 -0.43
C GLU A 124 13.55 -0.67 1.03
N ILE A 125 12.73 -1.66 1.34
CA ILE A 125 12.05 -1.76 2.65
C ILE A 125 12.66 -2.85 3.53
N VAL A 126 12.95 -4.03 2.97
CA VAL A 126 13.50 -5.16 3.73
C VAL A 126 14.98 -4.92 4.01
N GLU A 127 15.36 -5.01 5.28
CA GLU A 127 16.74 -4.77 5.73
C GLU A 127 17.45 -6.04 6.20
N ILE A 128 16.70 -7.04 6.64
CA ILE A 128 17.30 -8.28 7.16
C ILE A 128 16.63 -9.50 6.54
N ALA A 129 17.42 -10.56 6.43
CA ALA A 129 16.95 -11.81 5.86
C ALA A 129 15.93 -12.54 6.75
#